data_8af7361c4e4010e3862399cf63c57a79
#
_entry.id   8af7361c4e4010e3862399cf63c57a79
#
_cell.length_a   1.000
_cell.length_b   1.000
_cell.length_c   1.000
_cell.angle_alpha   90.00
_cell.angle_beta   90.00
_cell.angle_gamma   90.00
#
_symmetry.space_group_name_H-M   'P 1'
#
loop_
_entity.id
_entity.type
_entity.pdbx_description
1 polymer ?
#
loop_
_entity_poly.entity_id
_entity_poly.type
_entity_poly.pdbx_seq_one_letter_code
_entity_poly.pdbx_strand_id
1 'polypeptide(L)'
;MIALYLAPLYLLLCGYILWRMLHWLAACHDVTKNFFLRGLLVTVYVFLALSLLFGFLVPPSMLQRVLKGIGNYWLGVLLYILLTVLVADLIRLILKHVSFPKKERLFSRKGHVIVGSICLAVILAFSAAGIYGARHIVTTDYQVKISKKAGNLKELNLVLVADFHLGYSIGSSHM
;
A
#
# COMPACT_ATOMS: atom_id res chain seq x y z
N MET A 1 19.88 6.88 -7.69
CA MET A 1 20.32 5.97 -8.77
C MET A 1 19.73 4.56 -8.64
N ILE A 2 19.77 3.90 -7.47
CA ILE A 2 19.21 2.53 -7.27
C ILE A 2 17.74 2.41 -7.69
N ALA A 3 16.90 3.40 -7.39
CA ALA A 3 15.48 3.40 -7.78
C ALA A 3 15.26 3.28 -9.31
N LEU A 4 16.18 3.81 -10.12
CA LEU A 4 16.05 3.72 -11.58
C LEU A 4 16.35 2.31 -12.10
N TYR A 5 17.27 1.58 -11.45
CA TYR A 5 17.57 0.19 -11.80
C TYR A 5 16.43 -0.76 -11.44
N LEU A 6 15.65 -0.43 -10.41
CA LEU A 6 14.49 -1.21 -10.00
C LEU A 6 13.21 -0.85 -10.78
N ALA A 7 13.22 0.24 -11.55
CA ALA A 7 12.04 0.70 -12.29
C ALA A 7 11.46 -0.35 -13.25
N PRO A 8 12.26 -1.13 -14.03
CA PRO A 8 11.69 -2.17 -14.89
C PRO A 8 10.93 -3.25 -14.12
N LEU A 9 11.49 -3.72 -13.01
CA LEU A 9 10.83 -4.70 -12.14
C LEU A 9 9.54 -4.13 -11.54
N TYR A 10 9.59 -2.89 -11.07
CA TYR A 10 8.41 -2.19 -10.55
C TYR A 10 7.29 -2.08 -11.60
N LEU A 11 7.63 -1.70 -12.84
CA LEU A 11 6.66 -1.59 -13.93
C LEU A 11 6.07 -2.95 -14.33
N LEU A 12 6.86 -4.02 -14.32
CA LEU A 12 6.37 -5.38 -14.53
C LEU A 12 5.36 -5.79 -13.46
N LEU A 13 5.63 -5.51 -12.18
CA LEU A 13 4.71 -5.77 -11.07
C LEU A 13 3.43 -4.94 -11.22
N CYS A 14 3.52 -3.66 -11.53
CA CYS A 14 2.36 -2.81 -11.80
C CYS A 14 1.54 -3.33 -12.99
N GLY A 15 2.19 -3.77 -14.07
CA GLY A 15 1.53 -4.36 -15.24
C GLY A 15 0.78 -5.65 -14.90
N TYR A 16 1.40 -6.54 -14.11
CA TYR A 16 0.77 -7.77 -13.63
C TYR A 16 -0.49 -7.47 -12.78
N ILE A 17 -0.40 -6.54 -11.83
CA ILE A 17 -1.54 -6.15 -10.99
C ILE A 17 -2.66 -5.53 -11.83
N LEU A 18 -2.33 -4.64 -12.77
CA LEU A 18 -3.31 -4.04 -13.68
C LEU A 18 -4.03 -5.11 -14.51
N TRP A 19 -3.29 -6.08 -15.05
CA TRP A 19 -3.85 -7.21 -15.78
C TRP A 19 -4.82 -8.02 -14.91
N ARG A 20 -4.46 -8.33 -13.67
CA ARG A 20 -5.32 -9.05 -12.71
C ARG A 20 -6.59 -8.25 -12.37
N MET A 21 -6.45 -6.95 -12.14
CA MET A 21 -7.57 -6.05 -11.86
C MET A 21 -8.56 -6.00 -13.04
N LEU A 22 -8.07 -5.86 -14.27
CA LEU A 22 -8.92 -5.82 -15.47
C LEU A 22 -9.65 -7.15 -15.68
N HIS A 23 -9.02 -8.29 -15.42
CA HIS A 23 -9.68 -9.60 -15.50
C HIS A 23 -10.79 -9.74 -14.46
N TRP A 24 -10.55 -9.30 -13.23
CA TRP A 24 -11.57 -9.31 -12.19
C TRP A 24 -12.74 -8.39 -12.54
N LEU A 25 -12.47 -7.16 -12.95
CA LEU A 25 -13.50 -6.21 -13.40
C LEU A 25 -14.35 -6.77 -14.54
N ALA A 26 -13.74 -7.44 -15.51
CA ALA A 26 -14.46 -8.08 -16.61
C ALA A 26 -15.40 -9.21 -16.13
N ALA A 27 -15.11 -9.82 -14.98
CA ALA A 27 -15.96 -10.84 -14.38
C ALA A 27 -17.10 -10.25 -13.52
N CYS A 28 -16.99 -9.01 -13.03
CA CYS A 28 -17.94 -8.45 -12.07
C CYS A 28 -19.33 -8.19 -12.69
N HIS A 29 -19.47 -7.24 -13.59
CA HIS A 29 -20.76 -6.88 -14.19
C HIS A 29 -20.60 -6.29 -15.58
N ASP A 30 -21.68 -6.24 -16.34
CA ASP A 30 -21.65 -5.68 -17.72
C ASP A 30 -21.39 -4.17 -17.72
N VAL A 31 -21.73 -3.45 -16.64
CA VAL A 31 -21.37 -2.02 -16.46
C VAL A 31 -19.87 -1.82 -16.45
N THR A 32 -19.08 -2.76 -15.90
CA THR A 32 -17.61 -2.68 -15.91
C THR A 32 -16.98 -2.99 -17.27
N LYS A 33 -17.79 -3.42 -18.25
CA LYS A 33 -17.38 -3.52 -19.65
C LYS A 33 -17.44 -2.18 -20.38
N ASN A 34 -18.04 -1.14 -19.76
CA ASN A 34 -18.07 0.19 -20.34
C ASN A 34 -16.63 0.68 -20.57
N PHE A 35 -16.32 0.99 -21.82
CA PHE A 35 -15.01 1.45 -22.27
C PHE A 35 -14.55 2.70 -21.48
N PHE A 36 -15.46 3.64 -21.25
CA PHE A 36 -15.14 4.87 -20.52
C PHE A 36 -14.76 4.61 -19.06
N LEU A 37 -15.52 3.78 -18.34
CA LEU A 37 -15.24 3.44 -16.95
C LEU A 37 -13.89 2.69 -16.82
N ARG A 38 -13.65 1.72 -17.70
CA ARG A 38 -12.37 1.00 -17.72
C ARG A 38 -11.20 1.93 -18.05
N GLY A 39 -11.38 2.82 -19.03
CA GLY A 39 -10.39 3.82 -19.40
C GLY A 39 -10.05 4.73 -18.21
N LEU A 40 -11.04 5.23 -17.49
CA LEU A 40 -10.86 6.05 -16.30
C LEU A 40 -10.08 5.30 -15.21
N LEU A 41 -10.46 4.07 -14.90
CA LEU A 41 -9.77 3.25 -13.89
C LEU A 41 -8.30 2.97 -14.28
N VAL A 42 -8.06 2.64 -15.54
CA VAL A 42 -6.69 2.43 -16.04
C VAL A 42 -5.88 3.72 -15.95
N THR A 43 -6.45 4.86 -16.33
CA THR A 43 -5.78 6.16 -16.28
C THR A 43 -5.39 6.53 -14.85
N VAL A 44 -6.33 6.39 -13.90
CA VAL A 44 -6.05 6.64 -12.48
C VAL A 44 -4.98 5.70 -11.95
N TYR A 45 -5.07 4.41 -12.26
CA TYR A 45 -4.06 3.43 -11.84
C TYR A 45 -2.66 3.77 -12.39
N VAL A 46 -2.58 4.04 -13.70
CA VAL A 46 -1.30 4.40 -14.37
C VAL A 46 -0.73 5.69 -13.80
N PHE A 47 -1.57 6.69 -13.54
CA PHE A 47 -1.13 7.92 -12.88
C PHE A 47 -0.52 7.66 -11.51
N LEU A 48 -1.18 6.85 -10.68
CA LEU A 48 -0.67 6.47 -9.36
C LEU A 48 0.66 5.68 -9.48
N ALA A 49 0.73 4.73 -10.39
CA ALA A 49 1.93 3.94 -10.61
C ALA A 49 3.11 4.80 -11.11
N LEU A 50 2.87 5.72 -12.02
CA LEU A 50 3.92 6.58 -12.58
C LEU A 50 4.31 7.73 -11.64
N SER A 51 3.44 8.14 -10.71
CA SER A 51 3.71 9.22 -9.76
C SER A 51 5.01 9.00 -8.96
N LEU A 52 5.30 7.74 -8.59
CA LEU A 52 6.53 7.37 -7.90
C LEU A 52 7.76 7.66 -8.78
N LEU A 53 7.75 7.24 -10.02
CA LEU A 53 8.87 7.41 -10.94
C LEU A 53 9.08 8.89 -11.30
N PHE A 54 8.02 9.61 -11.64
CA PHE A 54 8.07 11.05 -11.92
C PHE A 54 8.51 11.86 -10.72
N GLY A 55 8.18 11.44 -9.49
CA GLY A 55 8.69 12.07 -8.28
C GLY A 55 10.22 12.07 -8.16
N PHE A 56 10.91 11.12 -8.80
CA PHE A 56 12.38 11.10 -8.87
C PHE A 56 12.97 11.87 -10.07
N LEU A 57 12.20 12.03 -11.13
CA LEU A 57 12.67 12.67 -12.39
C LEU A 57 12.43 14.18 -12.41
N VAL A 58 11.36 14.64 -11.74
CA VAL A 58 11.01 16.08 -11.70
C VAL A 58 11.98 16.83 -10.78
N PRO A 59 12.51 18.01 -11.19
CA PRO A 59 13.36 18.82 -10.33
C PRO A 59 12.64 19.31 -9.07
N PRO A 60 13.37 19.72 -8.01
CA PRO A 60 12.81 20.20 -6.76
C PRO A 60 11.79 21.31 -6.96
N SER A 61 10.52 21.02 -6.71
CA SER A 61 9.37 21.90 -6.94
C SER A 61 8.17 21.45 -6.10
N MET A 62 7.13 22.28 -6.04
CA MET A 62 5.86 21.88 -5.42
C MET A 62 5.27 20.63 -6.09
N LEU A 63 5.38 20.53 -7.43
CA LEU A 63 4.92 19.36 -8.18
C LEU A 63 5.66 18.08 -7.74
N GLN A 64 6.99 18.15 -7.63
CA GLN A 64 7.78 17.02 -7.14
C GLN A 64 7.33 16.56 -5.75
N ARG A 65 7.07 17.51 -4.84
CA ARG A 65 6.62 17.21 -3.48
C ARG A 65 5.29 16.46 -3.48
N VAL A 66 4.34 16.92 -4.30
CA VAL A 66 3.03 16.27 -4.46
C VAL A 66 3.18 14.85 -5.05
N LEU A 67 3.96 14.71 -6.13
CA LEU A 67 4.17 13.41 -6.77
C LEU A 67 4.86 12.41 -5.85
N LYS A 68 5.86 12.84 -5.08
CA LYS A 68 6.51 11.98 -4.07
C LYS A 68 5.56 11.59 -2.94
N GLY A 69 4.73 12.52 -2.48
CA GLY A 69 3.70 12.23 -1.48
C GLY A 69 2.73 11.15 -1.97
N ILE A 70 2.14 11.34 -3.16
CA ILE A 70 1.24 10.36 -3.78
C ILE A 70 1.96 9.02 -4.00
N GLY A 71 3.18 9.05 -4.57
CA GLY A 71 3.96 7.85 -4.87
C GLY A 71 4.33 7.04 -3.63
N ASN A 72 4.63 7.68 -2.49
CA ASN A 72 4.93 7.01 -1.23
C ASN A 72 3.71 6.26 -0.67
N TYR A 73 2.53 6.90 -0.65
CA TYR A 73 1.29 6.23 -0.27
C TYR A 73 0.94 5.09 -1.23
N TRP A 74 1.10 5.34 -2.53
CA TRP A 74 0.89 4.33 -3.55
C TRP A 74 1.78 3.11 -3.35
N LEU A 75 3.07 3.31 -3.05
CA LEU A 75 4.00 2.20 -2.82
C LEU A 75 3.57 1.32 -1.64
N GLY A 76 3.08 1.92 -0.55
CA GLY A 76 2.54 1.18 0.58
C GLY A 76 1.28 0.37 0.20
N VAL A 77 0.33 0.99 -0.49
CA VAL A 77 -0.89 0.31 -0.98
C VAL A 77 -0.55 -0.78 -1.98
N LEU A 78 0.40 -0.52 -2.90
CA LEU A 78 0.86 -1.48 -3.91
C LEU A 78 1.41 -2.75 -3.26
N LEU A 79 2.15 -2.62 -2.15
CA LEU A 79 2.65 -3.77 -1.40
C LEU A 79 1.50 -4.66 -0.90
N TYR A 80 0.47 -4.08 -0.30
CA TYR A 80 -0.70 -4.84 0.15
C TYR A 80 -1.45 -5.49 -1.01
N ILE A 81 -1.60 -4.78 -2.14
CA ILE A 81 -2.20 -5.34 -3.36
C ILE A 81 -1.38 -6.54 -3.83
N LEU A 82 -0.06 -6.37 -3.97
CA LEU A 82 0.83 -7.42 -4.47
C LEU A 82 0.77 -8.67 -3.59
N LEU A 83 0.93 -8.51 -2.28
CA LEU A 83 0.90 -9.64 -1.34
C LEU A 83 -0.45 -10.36 -1.38
N THR A 84 -1.57 -9.61 -1.36
CA THR A 84 -2.92 -10.20 -1.39
C THR A 84 -3.17 -10.95 -2.69
N VAL A 85 -2.78 -10.39 -3.83
CA VAL A 85 -2.96 -11.02 -5.14
C VAL A 85 -2.07 -12.27 -5.27
N LEU A 86 -0.80 -12.20 -4.84
CA LEU A 86 0.09 -13.36 -4.86
C LEU A 86 -0.43 -14.50 -3.98
N VAL A 87 -0.90 -14.20 -2.78
CA VAL A 87 -1.51 -15.21 -1.89
C VAL A 87 -2.76 -15.82 -2.52
N ALA A 88 -3.64 -15.00 -3.09
CA ALA A 88 -4.84 -15.48 -3.78
C ALA A 88 -4.50 -16.36 -4.98
N ASP A 89 -3.48 -16.01 -5.77
CA ASP A 89 -3.04 -16.79 -6.91
C ASP A 89 -2.35 -18.10 -6.48
N LEU A 90 -1.58 -18.07 -5.40
CA LEU A 90 -0.98 -19.28 -4.82
C LEU A 90 -2.06 -20.25 -4.32
N ILE A 91 -3.04 -19.74 -3.55
CA ILE A 91 -4.19 -20.54 -3.11
C ILE A 91 -4.93 -21.14 -4.32
N ARG A 92 -5.20 -20.32 -5.33
CA ARG A 92 -5.86 -20.80 -6.55
C ARG A 92 -5.06 -21.89 -7.27
N LEU A 93 -3.73 -21.72 -7.33
CA LEU A 93 -2.84 -22.72 -7.92
C LEU A 93 -2.91 -24.05 -7.16
N ILE A 94 -2.83 -24.01 -5.83
CA ILE A 94 -2.93 -25.22 -4.99
C ILE A 94 -4.30 -25.88 -5.18
N LEU A 95 -5.40 -25.12 -5.09
CA LEU A 95 -6.75 -25.62 -5.22
C LEU A 95 -7.04 -26.19 -6.64
N LYS A 96 -6.32 -25.76 -7.66
CA LYS A 96 -6.43 -26.33 -9.00
C LYS A 96 -5.98 -27.80 -9.03
N HIS A 97 -5.00 -28.17 -8.20
CA HIS A 97 -4.44 -29.53 -8.17
C HIS A 97 -5.12 -30.45 -7.15
N VAL A 98 -5.92 -29.90 -6.23
CA VAL A 98 -6.66 -30.66 -5.22
C VAL A 98 -8.09 -30.92 -5.71
N SER A 99 -8.57 -32.15 -5.52
CA SER A 99 -9.96 -32.51 -5.76
C SER A 99 -10.77 -32.26 -4.50
N PHE A 100 -11.77 -31.37 -4.57
CA PHE A 100 -12.67 -31.08 -3.46
C PHE A 100 -14.11 -30.82 -3.96
N PRO A 101 -15.12 -31.08 -3.11
CA PRO A 101 -16.50 -30.74 -3.43
C PRO A 101 -16.64 -29.24 -3.69
N LYS A 102 -17.39 -28.84 -4.72
CA LYS A 102 -17.62 -27.43 -5.11
C LYS A 102 -16.44 -26.72 -5.83
N LYS A 103 -15.42 -27.44 -6.29
CA LYS A 103 -14.31 -26.88 -7.08
C LYS A 103 -14.81 -26.04 -8.25
N GLU A 104 -15.75 -26.56 -9.03
CA GLU A 104 -16.34 -25.86 -10.19
C GLU A 104 -16.99 -24.52 -9.80
N ARG A 105 -17.63 -24.46 -8.63
CA ARG A 105 -18.25 -23.25 -8.12
C ARG A 105 -17.23 -22.16 -7.78
N LEU A 106 -16.09 -22.55 -7.19
CA LEU A 106 -15.01 -21.62 -6.85
C LEU A 106 -14.33 -21.06 -8.12
N PHE A 107 -14.16 -21.89 -9.15
CA PHE A 107 -13.56 -21.49 -10.41
C PHE A 107 -14.56 -20.86 -11.40
N SER A 108 -15.85 -20.81 -11.07
CA SER A 108 -16.88 -20.13 -11.85
C SER A 108 -16.69 -18.60 -11.85
N ARG A 109 -17.40 -17.91 -12.77
CA ARG A 109 -17.43 -16.44 -12.81
C ARG A 109 -17.83 -15.85 -11.44
N LYS A 110 -18.87 -16.39 -10.80
CA LYS A 110 -19.31 -15.94 -9.46
C LYS A 110 -18.24 -16.15 -8.40
N GLY A 111 -17.57 -17.29 -8.39
CA GLY A 111 -16.47 -17.56 -7.49
C GLY A 111 -15.31 -16.57 -7.66
N HIS A 112 -14.97 -16.26 -8.92
CA HIS A 112 -13.93 -15.27 -9.22
C HIS A 112 -14.27 -13.86 -8.72
N VAL A 113 -15.52 -13.44 -8.86
CA VAL A 113 -16.01 -12.16 -8.32
C VAL A 113 -15.93 -12.13 -6.80
N ILE A 114 -16.40 -13.18 -6.12
CA ILE A 114 -16.38 -13.26 -4.65
C ILE A 114 -14.93 -13.18 -4.13
N VAL A 115 -14.02 -13.99 -4.67
CA VAL A 115 -12.62 -13.99 -4.25
C VAL A 115 -11.98 -12.61 -4.48
N GLY A 116 -12.21 -11.99 -5.64
CA GLY A 116 -11.68 -10.66 -5.92
C GLY A 116 -12.26 -9.58 -5.00
N SER A 117 -13.55 -9.67 -4.62
CA SER A 117 -14.16 -8.75 -3.65
C SER A 117 -13.59 -8.93 -2.25
N ILE A 118 -13.30 -10.16 -1.83
CA ILE A 118 -12.61 -10.44 -0.56
C ILE A 118 -11.21 -9.84 -0.60
N CYS A 119 -10.45 -10.05 -1.68
CA CYS A 119 -9.13 -9.46 -1.85
C CYS A 119 -9.19 -7.92 -1.75
N LEU A 120 -10.17 -7.28 -2.41
CA LEU A 120 -10.35 -5.83 -2.33
C LEU A 120 -10.64 -5.37 -0.90
N ALA A 121 -11.52 -6.05 -0.18
CA ALA A 121 -11.83 -5.73 1.21
C ALA A 121 -10.60 -5.85 2.12
N VAL A 122 -9.79 -6.90 1.93
CA VAL A 122 -8.52 -7.11 2.66
C VAL A 122 -7.54 -5.98 2.36
N ILE A 123 -7.35 -5.63 1.08
CA ILE A 123 -6.44 -4.54 0.67
C ILE A 123 -6.87 -3.22 1.31
N LEU A 124 -8.16 -2.88 1.26
CA LEU A 124 -8.69 -1.65 1.85
C LEU A 124 -8.49 -1.62 3.37
N ALA A 125 -8.77 -2.72 4.07
CA ALA A 125 -8.61 -2.82 5.52
C ALA A 125 -7.14 -2.64 5.94
N PHE A 126 -6.20 -3.36 5.31
CA PHE A 126 -4.77 -3.23 5.62
C PHE A 126 -4.20 -1.86 5.23
N SER A 127 -4.63 -1.30 4.09
CA SER A 127 -4.22 0.05 3.68
C SER A 127 -4.70 1.10 4.67
N ALA A 128 -5.95 1.03 5.11
CA ALA A 128 -6.51 1.95 6.09
C ALA A 128 -5.79 1.83 7.44
N ALA A 129 -5.58 0.60 7.93
CA ALA A 129 -4.85 0.34 9.17
C ALA A 129 -3.39 0.83 9.10
N GLY A 130 -2.71 0.60 7.96
CA GLY A 130 -1.34 1.06 7.75
C GLY A 130 -1.23 2.58 7.72
N ILE A 131 -2.15 3.27 7.04
CA ILE A 131 -2.20 4.74 6.99
C ILE A 131 -2.51 5.31 8.40
N TYR A 132 -3.44 4.70 9.12
CA TYR A 132 -3.77 5.10 10.48
C TYR A 132 -2.56 4.94 11.42
N GLY A 133 -1.93 3.75 11.42
CA GLY A 133 -0.75 3.47 12.24
C GLY A 133 0.44 4.37 11.93
N ALA A 134 0.65 4.69 10.64
CA ALA A 134 1.72 5.60 10.22
C ALA A 134 1.52 7.06 10.67
N ARG A 135 0.28 7.46 10.99
CA ARG A 135 -0.07 8.82 11.43
C ARG A 135 -0.29 8.93 12.93
N HIS A 136 -0.44 7.82 13.63
CA HIS A 136 -0.74 7.81 15.05
C HIS A 136 0.57 7.73 15.86
N ILE A 137 0.93 8.86 16.48
CA ILE A 137 2.10 8.95 17.36
C ILE A 137 1.67 8.48 18.75
N VAL A 138 2.37 7.47 19.28
CA VAL A 138 2.14 6.94 20.63
C VAL A 138 3.28 7.39 21.52
N THR A 139 2.96 8.07 22.61
CA THR A 139 3.91 8.40 23.69
C THR A 139 3.95 7.27 24.71
N THR A 140 5.13 6.87 25.11
CA THR A 140 5.32 5.87 26.17
C THR A 140 6.08 6.54 27.31
N ASP A 141 5.45 6.59 28.49
CA ASP A 141 6.05 7.19 29.67
C ASP A 141 6.89 6.16 30.42
N TYR A 142 8.15 6.50 30.68
CA TYR A 142 9.06 5.73 31.49
C TYR A 142 9.46 6.51 32.72
N GLN A 143 9.34 5.91 33.89
CA GLN A 143 9.83 6.47 35.14
C GLN A 143 11.09 5.70 35.58
N VAL A 144 12.21 6.38 35.67
CA VAL A 144 13.47 5.82 36.13
C VAL A 144 13.91 6.49 37.42
N LYS A 145 13.99 5.75 38.49
CA LYS A 145 14.48 6.25 39.80
C LYS A 145 15.99 6.12 39.86
N ILE A 146 16.67 7.26 39.96
CA ILE A 146 18.12 7.31 40.04
C ILE A 146 18.52 7.58 41.51
N SER A 147 19.30 6.69 42.10
CA SER A 147 19.75 6.76 43.51
C SER A 147 20.97 7.66 43.72
N LYS A 148 21.33 8.51 42.76
CA LYS A 148 22.47 9.44 42.87
C LYS A 148 22.03 10.80 43.41
N LYS A 149 22.86 11.44 44.24
CA LYS A 149 22.62 12.80 44.69
C LYS A 149 22.78 13.78 43.51
N ALA A 150 21.74 14.56 43.23
CA ALA A 150 21.71 15.55 42.14
C ALA A 150 21.55 17.00 42.68
N GLY A 151 22.06 17.29 43.85
CA GLY A 151 21.92 18.60 44.49
C GLY A 151 20.45 18.89 44.82
N ASN A 152 19.92 20.05 44.36
CA ASN A 152 18.56 20.45 44.57
C ASN A 152 17.57 19.92 43.53
N LEU A 153 18.02 19.14 42.53
CA LEU A 153 17.22 18.59 41.49
C LEU A 153 16.41 17.40 42.03
N LYS A 154 15.10 17.52 42.06
CA LYS A 154 14.20 16.46 42.53
C LYS A 154 13.64 15.60 41.41
N GLU A 155 13.48 16.17 40.23
CA GLU A 155 12.87 15.56 39.05
C GLU A 155 13.49 16.14 37.79
N LEU A 156 13.69 15.30 36.76
CA LEU A 156 14.15 15.71 35.45
C LEU A 156 13.25 15.06 34.40
N ASN A 157 12.53 15.86 33.64
CA ASN A 157 11.70 15.39 32.54
C ASN A 157 12.54 15.39 31.26
N LEU A 158 12.69 14.19 30.67
CA LEU A 158 13.41 13.98 29.41
C LEU A 158 12.42 13.51 28.34
N VAL A 159 12.44 14.16 27.18
CA VAL A 159 11.73 13.70 26.00
C VAL A 159 12.73 13.14 25.03
N LEU A 160 12.64 11.84 24.76
CA LEU A 160 13.44 11.15 23.76
C LEU A 160 12.61 10.93 22.51
N VAL A 161 13.07 11.44 21.40
CA VAL A 161 12.47 11.19 20.10
C VAL A 161 13.52 10.57 19.20
N ALA A 162 13.22 9.39 18.66
CA ALA A 162 14.11 8.66 17.76
C ALA A 162 13.45 8.45 16.40
N ASP A 163 14.27 8.26 15.35
CA ASP A 163 13.84 7.88 14.00
C ASP A 163 12.80 8.81 13.36
N PHE A 164 13.03 10.09 13.41
CA PHE A 164 12.12 11.09 12.86
C PHE A 164 11.75 10.88 11.39
N HIS A 165 12.61 10.26 10.60
CA HIS A 165 12.44 10.02 9.18
C HIS A 165 11.74 11.16 8.41
N LEU A 166 12.13 12.42 8.74
CA LEU A 166 11.56 13.60 8.11
C LEU A 166 11.72 13.56 6.59
N GLY A 167 10.61 13.70 5.90
CA GLY A 167 10.59 13.63 4.46
C GLY A 167 9.29 14.15 3.85
N TYR A 168 9.00 13.73 2.63
CA TYR A 168 7.81 14.18 1.90
C TYR A 168 6.49 13.65 2.51
N SER A 169 6.53 12.57 3.27
CA SER A 169 5.35 11.93 3.87
C SER A 169 5.15 12.33 5.34
N ILE A 170 6.22 12.74 6.03
CA ILE A 170 6.20 13.15 7.43
C ILE A 170 6.76 14.56 7.48
N GLY A 171 5.89 15.55 7.65
CA GLY A 171 6.23 16.96 7.73
C GLY A 171 5.97 17.54 9.12
N SER A 172 6.24 18.84 9.28
CA SER A 172 6.04 19.58 10.55
C SER A 172 4.61 19.51 11.11
N SER A 173 3.62 19.18 10.30
CA SER A 173 2.22 19.01 10.75
C SER A 173 1.97 17.71 11.51
N HIS A 174 2.97 16.82 11.61
CA HIS A 174 2.89 15.53 12.32
C HIS A 174 3.74 15.54 13.60
N MET A 175 4.38 16.66 13.88
CA MET A 175 5.10 16.94 15.13
C MET A 175 4.25 17.83 16.04
#